data_0162f53aace510ff2f3bded58a6ccbe3
#
_entry.id   0162f53aace510ff2f3bded58a6ccbe3
#
_cell.length_a   1.000
_cell.length_b   1.000
_cell.length_c   1.000
_cell.angle_alpha   90.00
_cell.angle_beta   90.00
_cell.angle_gamma   90.00
#
_symmetry.space_group_name_H-M   'P 1'
#
loop_
_entity.id
_entity.type
_entity.pdbx_description
1 polymer ?
#
loop_
_entity_poly.entity_id
_entity_poly.type
_entity_poly.pdbx_seq_one_letter_code
_entity_poly.pdbx_strand_id
1 'polypeptide(L)'
;MKTKAIALFLLGFIPAFAQDIPTSKTEQNMDRIERCKKNYTELFGGEALTGQGTDPEMMDILQKFIFGEVFRTGDLDKKTRELITCTVLATMQTLPQLNAHAKAALNVGVTPIELREAIYLCAPFIGFPKTLNALNTINEVFKQQGIALPLERQATVTEEDRHEKGQAIQSRLYGEGIKEAMRNVPGNMGPEVERFLTEFCFGDIYTRNGLDLKTRELLAYCILTTLEAESQLHSHLEGNLLAGNSKETLTAAVIQCLPYIGFPSAIKALKIIKESSQPAPKKNLVRLSKITVDPAQLERYNAFLEEEIEASMRLEPGVLTLYAVSEKEHPNKVTILEIYADQDAYKSHIQTPHFQKYKQGTLQMVQELELVDSTPL
;
A
#
# COMPACT_ATOMS: atom_id res chain seq x y z
N MET A 1 -52.15 50.81 -17.70
CA MET A 1 -51.25 49.98 -18.50
C MET A 1 -49.90 49.92 -17.77
N LYS A 2 -49.56 48.83 -17.12
CA LYS A 2 -48.31 48.65 -16.35
C LYS A 2 -47.50 47.56 -17.05
N THR A 3 -46.41 47.97 -17.67
CA THR A 3 -45.46 47.14 -18.37
C THR A 3 -44.52 46.50 -17.33
N LYS A 4 -44.56 45.16 -17.25
CA LYS A 4 -43.60 44.39 -16.42
C LYS A 4 -42.33 44.17 -17.21
N ALA A 5 -41.19 44.63 -16.67
CA ALA A 5 -39.87 44.30 -17.15
C ALA A 5 -39.46 42.91 -16.63
N ILE A 6 -39.09 42.01 -17.53
CA ILE A 6 -38.52 40.71 -17.22
C ILE A 6 -37.02 40.86 -17.17
N ALA A 7 -36.43 40.67 -15.98
CA ALA A 7 -34.98 40.64 -15.81
C ALA A 7 -34.46 39.23 -16.20
N LEU A 8 -33.66 39.18 -17.23
CA LEU A 8 -32.95 38.02 -17.72
C LEU A 8 -31.67 37.82 -16.89
N PHE A 9 -31.63 36.82 -16.01
CA PHE A 9 -30.39 36.42 -15.31
C PHE A 9 -29.50 35.62 -16.28
N LEU A 10 -28.44 36.25 -16.76
CA LEU A 10 -27.33 35.60 -17.45
C LEU A 10 -26.44 34.93 -16.38
N LEU A 11 -26.57 33.61 -16.25
CA LEU A 11 -25.60 32.76 -15.54
C LEU A 11 -24.31 32.76 -16.36
N GLY A 12 -23.33 33.53 -15.91
CA GLY A 12 -21.98 33.48 -16.44
C GLY A 12 -21.32 32.14 -16.10
N PHE A 13 -21.06 31.33 -17.11
CA PHE A 13 -20.15 30.20 -17.03
C PHE A 13 -18.73 30.75 -16.78
N ILE A 14 -18.20 30.56 -15.59
CA ILE A 14 -16.76 30.73 -15.32
C ILE A 14 -16.10 29.41 -15.77
N PRO A 15 -15.23 29.43 -16.78
CA PRO A 15 -14.45 28.25 -17.10
C PRO A 15 -13.50 27.99 -15.92
N ALA A 16 -13.58 26.83 -15.32
CA ALA A 16 -12.57 26.34 -14.42
C ALA A 16 -11.25 26.28 -15.19
N PHE A 17 -10.34 27.19 -14.90
CA PHE A 17 -8.95 27.07 -15.31
C PHE A 17 -8.42 25.82 -14.63
N ALA A 18 -8.33 24.72 -15.39
CA ALA A 18 -7.44 23.63 -15.06
C ALA A 18 -6.04 24.26 -14.99
N GLN A 19 -5.48 24.35 -13.80
CA GLN A 19 -4.07 24.66 -13.65
C GLN A 19 -3.32 23.47 -14.29
N ASP A 20 -2.79 23.69 -15.47
CA ASP A 20 -1.79 22.83 -16.07
C ASP A 20 -0.64 22.72 -15.05
N ILE A 21 -0.52 21.53 -14.45
CA ILE A 21 0.66 21.16 -13.69
C ILE A 21 1.78 21.12 -14.73
N PRO A 22 2.81 21.98 -14.64
CA PRO A 22 3.91 21.94 -15.59
C PRO A 22 4.74 20.71 -15.30
N THR A 23 4.43 19.63 -15.99
CA THR A 23 5.21 18.40 -15.91
C THR A 23 6.59 18.59 -16.54
N SER A 24 7.61 18.38 -15.72
CA SER A 24 8.88 17.71 -15.96
C SER A 24 9.86 18.13 -17.08
N LYS A 25 9.48 18.73 -18.16
CA LYS A 25 10.45 19.08 -19.25
C LYS A 25 11.45 20.17 -18.84
N THR A 26 11.03 21.12 -18.01
CA THR A 26 11.90 22.23 -17.56
C THR A 26 12.89 21.75 -16.48
N GLU A 27 12.50 20.83 -15.61
CA GLU A 27 13.38 20.27 -14.57
C GLU A 27 14.41 19.28 -15.11
N GLN A 28 14.10 18.58 -16.20
CA GLN A 28 15.05 17.67 -16.87
C GLN A 28 16.22 18.42 -17.52
N ASN A 29 16.06 19.65 -17.91
CA ASN A 29 17.09 20.46 -18.57
C ASN A 29 17.92 21.32 -17.61
N MET A 30 17.57 21.40 -16.31
CA MET A 30 18.38 22.10 -15.30
C MET A 30 19.71 21.39 -15.07
N ASP A 31 20.78 22.17 -14.89
CA ASP A 31 22.03 21.59 -14.44
C ASP A 31 21.96 21.16 -12.96
N ARG A 32 22.99 20.43 -12.50
CA ARG A 32 23.08 19.90 -11.14
C ARG A 32 23.01 20.99 -10.07
N ILE A 33 23.65 22.13 -10.30
CA ILE A 33 23.77 23.23 -9.35
C ILE A 33 22.45 23.98 -9.24
N GLU A 34 21.84 24.32 -10.36
CA GLU A 34 20.52 24.99 -10.40
C GLU A 34 19.45 24.15 -9.71
N ARG A 35 19.43 22.85 -9.99
CA ARG A 35 18.50 21.93 -9.34
C ARG A 35 18.75 21.82 -7.84
N CYS A 36 20.02 21.75 -7.43
CA CYS A 36 20.39 21.77 -6.01
C CYS A 36 19.85 23.00 -5.32
N LYS A 37 20.11 24.18 -5.85
CA LYS A 37 19.62 25.45 -5.29
C LYS A 37 18.11 25.49 -5.18
N LYS A 38 17.40 25.13 -6.24
CA LYS A 38 15.93 25.09 -6.27
C LYS A 38 15.37 24.19 -5.17
N ASN A 39 15.77 22.92 -5.16
CA ASN A 39 15.25 21.92 -4.23
C ASN A 39 15.60 22.28 -2.77
N TYR A 40 16.83 22.74 -2.51
CA TYR A 40 17.25 23.12 -1.17
C TYR A 40 16.43 24.33 -0.64
N THR A 41 16.23 25.36 -1.46
CA THR A 41 15.44 26.52 -1.05
C THR A 41 13.97 26.16 -0.77
N GLU A 42 13.37 25.30 -1.58
CA GLU A 42 11.99 24.84 -1.35
C GLU A 42 11.87 24.02 -0.06
N LEU A 43 12.87 23.18 0.26
CA LEU A 43 12.87 22.30 1.44
C LEU A 43 13.20 23.09 2.73
N PHE A 44 14.22 23.92 2.70
CA PHE A 44 14.80 24.51 3.92
C PHE A 44 14.60 26.04 4.02
N GLY A 45 14.13 26.70 2.99
CA GLY A 45 13.86 28.15 2.96
C GLY A 45 15.12 29.02 2.91
N GLY A 46 16.32 28.42 2.79
CA GLY A 46 17.61 29.13 2.76
C GLY A 46 18.36 28.96 1.44
N GLU A 47 19.53 29.58 1.35
CA GLU A 47 20.41 29.43 0.19
C GLU A 47 21.26 28.17 0.30
N ALA A 48 21.40 27.47 -0.83
CA ALA A 48 22.32 26.33 -0.98
C ALA A 48 23.73 26.80 -1.37
N LEU A 49 24.71 25.94 -1.10
CA LEU A 49 26.09 26.12 -1.58
C LEU A 49 26.73 27.44 -1.14
N THR A 50 26.49 27.82 0.12
CA THR A 50 26.97 29.11 0.66
C THR A 50 28.46 29.15 0.97
N GLY A 51 29.12 27.98 0.98
CA GLY A 51 30.52 27.87 1.41
C GLY A 51 30.75 28.14 2.88
N GLN A 52 29.69 28.15 3.70
CA GLN A 52 29.76 28.43 5.14
C GLN A 52 29.78 27.13 5.96
N GLY A 53 30.11 27.27 7.23
CA GLY A 53 30.20 26.17 8.20
C GLY A 53 31.62 25.69 8.43
N THR A 54 31.78 24.63 9.24
CA THR A 54 33.09 24.06 9.60
C THR A 54 33.66 23.19 8.49
N ASP A 55 32.78 22.60 7.64
CA ASP A 55 33.15 21.67 6.58
C ASP A 55 32.44 22.02 5.26
N PRO A 56 32.77 23.19 4.67
CA PRO A 56 32.01 23.71 3.50
C PRO A 56 32.10 22.81 2.27
N GLU A 57 33.24 22.16 2.04
CA GLU A 57 33.40 21.23 0.90
C GLU A 57 32.48 20.00 1.04
N MET A 58 32.37 19.42 2.24
CA MET A 58 31.48 18.28 2.48
C MET A 58 30.02 18.70 2.35
N MET A 59 29.65 19.90 2.83
CA MET A 59 28.30 20.44 2.65
C MET A 59 27.94 20.68 1.18
N ASP A 60 28.89 21.15 0.39
CA ASP A 60 28.74 21.31 -1.06
C ASP A 60 28.52 19.97 -1.76
N ILE A 61 29.32 18.95 -1.43
CA ILE A 61 29.17 17.59 -1.96
C ILE A 61 27.81 17.03 -1.62
N LEU A 62 27.42 17.09 -0.33
CA LEU A 62 26.14 16.59 0.20
C LEU A 62 24.96 17.25 -0.52
N GLN A 63 24.95 18.59 -0.58
CA GLN A 63 23.81 19.34 -1.16
C GLN A 63 23.67 19.05 -2.67
N LYS A 64 24.78 19.05 -3.42
CA LYS A 64 24.78 18.77 -4.85
C LYS A 64 24.33 17.32 -5.13
N PHE A 65 24.77 16.36 -4.31
CA PHE A 65 24.41 14.97 -4.48
C PHE A 65 22.94 14.72 -4.14
N ILE A 66 22.47 15.12 -2.97
CA ILE A 66 21.08 14.89 -2.54
C ILE A 66 20.12 15.66 -3.45
N PHE A 67 20.22 16.99 -3.42
CA PHE A 67 19.21 17.86 -4.01
C PHE A 67 19.42 18.12 -5.51
N GLY A 68 20.64 17.93 -6.01
CA GLY A 68 20.98 18.08 -7.43
C GLY A 68 20.87 16.80 -8.26
N GLU A 69 21.10 15.63 -7.66
CA GLU A 69 21.14 14.33 -8.37
C GLU A 69 20.07 13.37 -7.88
N VAL A 70 20.06 12.99 -6.59
CA VAL A 70 19.12 12.00 -6.06
C VAL A 70 17.67 12.45 -6.24
N PHE A 71 17.36 13.72 -5.97
CA PHE A 71 16.02 14.29 -6.15
C PHE A 71 15.52 14.30 -7.60
N ARG A 72 16.40 14.12 -8.57
CA ARG A 72 16.02 13.96 -9.98
C ARG A 72 15.65 12.53 -10.33
N THR A 73 16.09 11.56 -9.56
CA THR A 73 16.07 10.14 -9.94
C THR A 73 14.72 9.51 -9.60
N GLY A 74 14.04 8.98 -10.61
CA GLY A 74 12.73 8.36 -10.47
C GLY A 74 11.59 9.38 -10.28
N ASP A 75 10.37 8.88 -10.39
CA ASP A 75 9.15 9.69 -10.33
C ASP A 75 8.54 9.63 -8.92
N LEU A 76 9.19 10.32 -7.97
CA LEU A 76 8.67 10.53 -6.61
C LEU A 76 8.51 12.03 -6.37
N ASP A 77 7.35 12.43 -5.87
CA ASP A 77 7.13 13.80 -5.43
C ASP A 77 7.93 14.16 -4.17
N LYS A 78 8.04 15.44 -3.86
CA LYS A 78 8.84 15.92 -2.72
C LYS A 78 8.26 15.50 -1.36
N LYS A 79 6.94 15.39 -1.25
CA LYS A 79 6.30 14.88 -0.03
C LYS A 79 6.72 13.45 0.25
N THR A 80 6.62 12.58 -0.73
CA THR A 80 7.02 11.17 -0.63
C THR A 80 8.51 11.03 -0.31
N ARG A 81 9.38 11.85 -0.96
CA ARG A 81 10.82 11.86 -0.66
C ARG A 81 11.10 12.24 0.78
N GLU A 82 10.46 13.26 1.32
CA GLU A 82 10.66 13.67 2.71
C GLU A 82 10.05 12.70 3.72
N LEU A 83 8.92 12.05 3.43
CA LEU A 83 8.40 10.95 4.26
C LEU A 83 9.39 9.78 4.33
N ILE A 84 9.96 9.37 3.19
CA ILE A 84 11.02 8.35 3.14
C ILE A 84 12.22 8.81 3.99
N THR A 85 12.70 10.02 3.78
CA THR A 85 13.85 10.54 4.50
C THR A 85 13.60 10.57 6.00
N CYS A 86 12.45 11.06 6.46
CA CYS A 86 12.12 11.10 7.88
C CYS A 86 12.04 9.70 8.51
N THR A 87 11.47 8.71 7.82
CA THR A 87 11.42 7.33 8.34
C THR A 87 12.79 6.67 8.40
N VAL A 88 13.64 6.91 7.41
CA VAL A 88 15.03 6.44 7.39
C VAL A 88 15.83 7.06 8.54
N LEU A 89 15.76 8.38 8.72
CA LEU A 89 16.46 9.09 9.79
C LEU A 89 15.97 8.69 11.19
N ALA A 90 14.66 8.44 11.32
CA ALA A 90 14.08 7.87 12.55
C ALA A 90 14.62 6.46 12.82
N THR A 91 14.72 5.63 11.79
CA THR A 91 15.27 4.26 11.90
C THR A 91 16.73 4.28 12.34
N MET A 92 17.53 5.18 11.79
CA MET A 92 18.94 5.37 12.12
C MET A 92 19.17 6.10 13.45
N GLN A 93 18.15 6.72 14.03
CA GLN A 93 18.23 7.57 15.22
C GLN A 93 19.15 8.81 15.02
N THR A 94 19.26 9.30 13.80
CA THR A 94 19.98 10.53 13.48
C THR A 94 19.05 11.73 13.69
N LEU A 95 18.75 12.00 14.96
CA LEU A 95 17.67 12.92 15.37
C LEU A 95 17.89 14.38 14.96
N PRO A 96 19.13 14.94 14.95
CA PRO A 96 19.36 16.29 14.44
C PRO A 96 18.95 16.44 12.96
N GLN A 97 19.26 15.44 12.12
CA GLN A 97 18.88 15.41 10.72
C GLN A 97 17.37 15.21 10.59
N LEU A 98 16.77 14.33 11.41
CA LEU A 98 15.30 14.17 11.44
C LEU A 98 14.60 15.52 11.76
N ASN A 99 15.12 16.31 12.70
CA ASN A 99 14.57 17.64 13.01
C ASN A 99 14.57 18.55 11.77
N ALA A 100 15.69 18.60 11.04
CA ALA A 100 15.81 19.42 9.84
C ALA A 100 14.84 18.95 8.73
N HIS A 101 14.80 17.65 8.46
CA HIS A 101 13.94 17.07 7.42
C HIS A 101 12.46 17.06 7.80
N ALA A 102 12.10 16.99 9.09
CA ALA A 102 10.72 17.18 9.53
C ALA A 102 10.19 18.58 9.20
N LYS A 103 11.03 19.64 9.34
CA LYS A 103 10.70 21.00 8.89
C LYS A 103 10.56 21.05 7.37
N ALA A 104 11.50 20.45 6.65
CA ALA A 104 11.48 20.37 5.19
C ALA A 104 10.23 19.63 4.68
N ALA A 105 9.83 18.54 5.31
CA ALA A 105 8.62 17.81 5.00
C ALA A 105 7.36 18.71 5.08
N LEU A 106 7.23 19.48 6.18
CA LEU A 106 6.13 20.44 6.32
C LEU A 106 6.17 21.53 5.24
N ASN A 107 7.36 22.04 4.89
CA ASN A 107 7.53 23.07 3.87
C ASN A 107 7.09 22.61 2.47
N VAL A 108 7.24 21.32 2.16
CA VAL A 108 6.79 20.75 0.88
C VAL A 108 5.39 20.14 0.93
N GLY A 109 4.65 20.41 2.01
CA GLY A 109 3.23 20.09 2.12
C GLY A 109 2.91 18.72 2.71
N VAL A 110 3.86 18.03 3.39
CA VAL A 110 3.53 16.92 4.28
C VAL A 110 2.74 17.47 5.45
N THR A 111 1.58 16.91 5.72
CA THR A 111 0.79 17.31 6.88
C THR A 111 1.38 16.78 8.19
N PRO A 112 1.14 17.44 9.34
CA PRO A 112 1.57 16.92 10.65
C PRO A 112 1.06 15.50 10.93
N ILE A 113 -0.14 15.17 10.45
CA ILE A 113 -0.73 13.83 10.59
C ILE A 113 0.06 12.82 9.76
N GLU A 114 0.31 13.08 8.47
CA GLU A 114 1.11 12.19 7.61
C GLU A 114 2.49 11.93 8.20
N LEU A 115 3.17 12.97 8.68
CA LEU A 115 4.50 12.84 9.29
C LEU A 115 4.47 11.99 10.57
N ARG A 116 3.49 12.25 11.47
CA ARG A 116 3.31 11.44 12.67
C ARG A 116 3.03 9.98 12.34
N GLU A 117 2.14 9.71 11.39
CA GLU A 117 1.79 8.34 10.99
C GLU A 117 2.98 7.61 10.33
N ALA A 118 3.84 8.32 9.60
CA ALA A 118 5.09 7.77 9.08
C ALA A 118 6.05 7.35 10.21
N ILE A 119 6.15 8.15 11.29
CA ILE A 119 6.95 7.77 12.46
C ILE A 119 6.28 6.65 13.28
N TYR A 120 4.94 6.64 13.41
CA TYR A 120 4.23 5.54 14.07
C TYR A 120 4.46 4.21 13.34
N LEU A 121 4.51 4.23 12.00
CA LEU A 121 4.82 3.06 11.20
C LEU A 121 6.19 2.46 11.53
N CYS A 122 7.13 3.24 12.04
CA CYS A 122 8.44 2.71 12.42
C CYS A 122 8.36 1.75 13.63
N ALA A 123 7.33 1.86 14.49
CA ALA A 123 7.28 1.13 15.77
C ALA A 123 7.38 -0.40 15.64
N PRO A 124 6.69 -1.08 14.71
CA PRO A 124 6.82 -2.52 14.52
C PRO A 124 8.23 -2.97 14.07
N PHE A 125 9.00 -2.08 13.45
CA PHE A 125 10.30 -2.40 12.84
C PHE A 125 11.49 -2.05 13.73
N ILE A 126 11.44 -0.91 14.44
CA ILE A 126 12.58 -0.41 15.24
C ILE A 126 12.31 -0.41 16.75
N GLY A 127 11.11 -0.79 17.16
CA GLY A 127 10.67 -0.82 18.55
C GLY A 127 10.28 0.55 19.11
N PHE A 128 9.56 0.53 20.23
CA PHE A 128 9.02 1.74 20.87
C PHE A 128 10.09 2.76 21.32
N PRO A 129 11.23 2.38 21.92
CA PRO A 129 12.20 3.39 22.41
C PRO A 129 12.70 4.32 21.29
N LYS A 130 13.08 3.76 20.17
CA LYS A 130 13.54 4.53 19.00
C LYS A 130 12.42 5.36 18.39
N THR A 131 11.22 4.81 18.31
CA THR A 131 10.04 5.50 17.81
C THR A 131 9.68 6.70 18.69
N LEU A 132 9.72 6.54 20.01
CA LEU A 132 9.45 7.63 20.96
C LEU A 132 10.48 8.76 20.85
N ASN A 133 11.77 8.44 20.66
CA ASN A 133 12.79 9.44 20.39
C ASN A 133 12.47 10.25 19.13
N ALA A 134 12.11 9.56 18.04
CA ALA A 134 11.74 10.21 16.78
C ALA A 134 10.48 11.07 16.93
N LEU A 135 9.47 10.58 17.66
CA LEU A 135 8.25 11.34 17.96
C LEU A 135 8.54 12.61 18.76
N ASN A 136 9.37 12.52 19.78
CA ASN A 136 9.79 13.69 20.54
C ASN A 136 10.45 14.74 19.63
N THR A 137 11.30 14.30 18.70
CA THR A 137 11.98 15.18 17.74
C THR A 137 10.99 15.90 16.83
N ILE A 138 10.05 15.18 16.21
CA ILE A 138 9.06 15.83 15.32
C ILE A 138 8.07 16.70 16.11
N ASN A 139 7.70 16.32 17.34
CA ASN A 139 6.83 17.12 18.19
C ASN A 139 7.48 18.46 18.58
N GLU A 140 8.79 18.51 18.78
CA GLU A 140 9.50 19.78 18.97
C GLU A 140 9.44 20.64 17.69
N VAL A 141 9.55 20.04 16.52
CA VAL A 141 9.33 20.77 15.25
C VAL A 141 7.92 21.31 15.17
N PHE A 142 6.90 20.52 15.50
CA PHE A 142 5.51 20.96 15.49
C PHE A 142 5.29 22.15 16.41
N LYS A 143 5.80 22.12 17.64
CA LYS A 143 5.73 23.25 18.56
C LYS A 143 6.40 24.51 17.99
N GLN A 144 7.61 24.38 17.40
CA GLN A 144 8.33 25.49 16.77
C GLN A 144 7.58 26.10 15.59
N GLN A 145 6.78 25.31 14.89
CA GLN A 145 5.91 25.74 13.77
C GLN A 145 4.52 26.20 14.23
N GLY A 146 4.25 26.26 15.54
CA GLY A 146 2.96 26.68 16.08
C GLY A 146 1.83 25.66 15.89
N ILE A 147 2.15 24.42 15.59
CA ILE A 147 1.17 23.33 15.40
C ILE A 147 0.71 22.84 16.78
N ALA A 148 -0.59 22.88 17.02
CA ALA A 148 -1.17 22.44 18.28
C ALA A 148 -1.03 20.93 18.49
N LEU A 149 -0.66 20.54 19.72
CA LEU A 149 -0.60 19.17 20.16
C LEU A 149 -1.58 18.93 21.32
N PRO A 150 -2.16 17.73 21.46
CA PRO A 150 -1.99 16.56 20.60
C PRO A 150 -2.69 16.71 19.24
N LEU A 151 -2.13 16.06 18.21
CA LEU A 151 -2.80 15.96 16.91
C LEU A 151 -4.05 15.06 17.00
N GLU A 152 -4.98 15.26 16.08
CA GLU A 152 -6.19 14.45 15.94
C GLU A 152 -5.88 12.94 15.87
N ARG A 153 -6.75 12.13 16.53
CA ARG A 153 -6.62 10.67 16.56
C ARG A 153 -6.92 10.08 15.18
N GLN A 154 -6.12 9.11 14.79
CA GLN A 154 -6.26 8.41 13.51
C GLN A 154 -6.56 6.92 13.66
N ALA A 155 -6.78 6.43 14.87
CA ALA A 155 -7.17 5.04 15.11
C ALA A 155 -8.55 4.74 14.53
N THR A 156 -8.69 3.61 13.86
CA THR A 156 -9.92 3.13 13.22
C THR A 156 -10.42 1.82 13.80
N VAL A 157 -9.67 1.25 14.74
CA VAL A 157 -9.99 -0.02 15.41
C VAL A 157 -10.26 0.17 16.88
N THR A 158 -10.99 -0.80 17.45
CA THR A 158 -11.23 -0.97 18.89
C THR A 158 -10.52 -2.24 19.37
N GLU A 159 -10.54 -2.49 20.70
CA GLU A 159 -9.97 -3.74 21.26
C GLU A 159 -10.66 -5.00 20.71
N GLU A 160 -11.95 -4.88 20.38
CA GLU A 160 -12.76 -6.00 19.90
C GLU A 160 -12.52 -6.35 18.44
N ASP A 161 -12.18 -5.37 17.58
CA ASP A 161 -12.11 -5.57 16.13
C ASP A 161 -10.69 -5.44 15.54
N ARG A 162 -9.67 -5.08 16.34
CA ARG A 162 -8.28 -4.88 15.88
C ARG A 162 -7.67 -6.14 15.29
N HIS A 163 -8.01 -7.32 15.81
CA HIS A 163 -7.50 -8.59 15.27
C HIS A 163 -8.07 -8.86 13.87
N GLU A 164 -9.40 -8.81 13.73
CA GLU A 164 -10.07 -9.10 12.46
C GLU A 164 -9.62 -8.13 11.36
N LYS A 165 -9.63 -6.82 11.64
CA LYS A 165 -9.22 -5.81 10.68
C LYS A 165 -7.73 -5.89 10.33
N GLY A 166 -6.88 -6.22 11.31
CA GLY A 166 -5.46 -6.45 11.10
C GLY A 166 -5.21 -7.67 10.22
N GLN A 167 -5.89 -8.77 10.50
CA GLN A 167 -5.80 -10.00 9.72
C GLN A 167 -6.23 -9.80 8.26
N ALA A 168 -7.29 -9.02 8.02
CA ALA A 168 -7.74 -8.72 6.66
C ALA A 168 -6.65 -8.02 5.82
N ILE A 169 -5.89 -7.08 6.39
CA ILE A 169 -4.77 -6.42 5.71
C ILE A 169 -3.59 -7.39 5.55
N GLN A 170 -3.22 -8.08 6.62
CA GLN A 170 -2.10 -9.01 6.65
C GLN A 170 -2.26 -10.13 5.62
N SER A 171 -3.41 -10.80 5.60
CA SER A 171 -3.68 -11.90 4.68
C SER A 171 -3.68 -11.46 3.22
N ARG A 172 -4.17 -10.24 2.94
CA ARG A 172 -4.14 -9.65 1.59
C ARG A 172 -2.72 -9.44 1.07
N LEU A 173 -1.77 -9.00 1.93
CA LEU A 173 -0.40 -8.66 1.53
C LEU A 173 0.58 -9.82 1.66
N TYR A 174 0.41 -10.66 2.67
CA TYR A 174 1.43 -11.62 3.11
C TYR A 174 0.92 -13.05 3.29
N GLY A 175 -0.39 -13.29 3.11
CA GLY A 175 -0.98 -14.60 3.28
C GLY A 175 -0.73 -15.19 4.68
N GLU A 176 -0.42 -16.48 4.74
CA GLU A 176 -0.18 -17.23 5.98
C GLU A 176 1.34 -17.38 6.32
N GLY A 177 2.21 -16.60 5.65
CA GLY A 177 3.66 -16.78 5.75
C GLY A 177 4.20 -16.66 7.17
N ILE A 178 3.66 -15.78 8.02
CA ILE A 178 4.10 -15.63 9.41
C ILE A 178 3.76 -16.87 10.26
N LYS A 179 2.61 -17.49 10.02
CA LYS A 179 2.17 -18.71 10.68
C LYS A 179 3.15 -19.85 10.47
N GLU A 180 3.57 -20.02 9.20
CA GLU A 180 4.56 -21.00 8.83
C GLU A 180 5.93 -20.71 9.45
N ALA A 181 6.37 -19.45 9.39
CA ALA A 181 7.65 -19.01 9.97
C ALA A 181 7.71 -19.19 11.49
N MET A 182 6.57 -19.08 12.20
CA MET A 182 6.48 -19.23 13.65
C MET A 182 6.13 -20.65 14.10
N ARG A 183 5.99 -21.60 13.16
CA ARG A 183 5.75 -23.01 13.50
C ARG A 183 6.91 -23.57 14.32
N ASN A 184 6.58 -24.36 15.35
CA ASN A 184 7.55 -25.02 16.22
C ASN A 184 8.48 -24.08 17.04
N VAL A 185 8.10 -22.84 17.24
CA VAL A 185 8.78 -21.99 18.22
C VAL A 185 8.68 -22.63 19.61
N PRO A 186 9.80 -22.75 20.36
CA PRO A 186 9.82 -23.41 21.66
C PRO A 186 8.76 -22.84 22.63
N GLY A 187 8.19 -23.70 23.45
CA GLY A 187 7.18 -23.34 24.43
C GLY A 187 5.82 -22.99 23.84
N ASN A 188 5.55 -23.37 22.58
CA ASN A 188 4.30 -23.00 21.88
C ASN A 188 4.02 -21.51 21.80
N MET A 189 5.04 -20.65 21.81
CA MET A 189 4.89 -19.19 21.80
C MET A 189 4.76 -18.60 20.38
N GLY A 190 4.91 -19.42 19.33
CA GLY A 190 4.74 -18.99 17.93
C GLY A 190 3.40 -18.30 17.65
N PRO A 191 2.25 -18.87 18.06
CA PRO A 191 0.94 -18.23 17.90
C PRO A 191 0.81 -16.87 18.57
N GLU A 192 1.52 -16.63 19.68
CA GLU A 192 1.53 -15.31 20.33
C GLU A 192 2.27 -14.27 19.49
N VAL A 193 3.39 -14.65 18.86
CA VAL A 193 4.13 -13.75 17.96
C VAL A 193 3.28 -13.42 16.73
N GLU A 194 2.61 -14.39 16.15
CA GLU A 194 1.65 -14.20 15.06
C GLU A 194 0.54 -13.22 15.48
N ARG A 195 -0.09 -13.46 16.62
CA ARG A 195 -1.14 -12.60 17.16
C ARG A 195 -0.65 -11.17 17.39
N PHE A 196 0.54 -10.98 17.98
CA PHE A 196 1.11 -9.66 18.19
C PHE A 196 1.37 -8.94 16.87
N LEU A 197 1.88 -9.64 15.86
CA LEU A 197 2.07 -9.04 14.54
C LEU A 197 0.73 -8.62 13.93
N THR A 198 -0.27 -9.48 13.97
CA THR A 198 -1.60 -9.22 13.41
C THR A 198 -2.27 -8.04 14.12
N GLU A 199 -2.31 -8.05 15.45
CA GLU A 199 -3.03 -7.05 16.23
C GLU A 199 -2.28 -5.71 16.31
N PHE A 200 -0.98 -5.73 16.60
CA PHE A 200 -0.21 -4.50 16.77
C PHE A 200 0.22 -3.92 15.43
N CYS A 201 0.92 -4.69 14.58
CA CYS A 201 1.41 -4.13 13.33
C CYS A 201 0.27 -3.82 12.36
N PHE A 202 -0.56 -4.83 12.06
CA PHE A 202 -1.63 -4.65 11.09
C PHE A 202 -2.88 -4.02 11.69
N GLY A 203 -3.28 -4.38 12.91
CA GLY A 203 -4.44 -3.84 13.60
C GLY A 203 -4.23 -2.39 14.05
N ASP A 204 -3.27 -2.15 14.95
CA ASP A 204 -3.10 -0.83 15.56
C ASP A 204 -2.38 0.19 14.67
N ILE A 205 -1.50 -0.25 13.74
CA ILE A 205 -0.68 0.66 12.92
C ILE A 205 -1.18 0.76 11.48
N TYR A 206 -1.40 -0.36 10.78
CA TYR A 206 -1.73 -0.32 9.36
C TYR A 206 -3.16 0.13 9.06
N THR A 207 -4.12 -0.09 9.96
CA THR A 207 -5.51 0.35 9.79
C THR A 207 -5.71 1.85 9.98
N ARG A 208 -4.74 2.56 10.56
CA ARG A 208 -4.85 3.99 10.89
C ARG A 208 -5.06 4.85 9.66
N ASN A 209 -5.84 5.93 9.79
CA ASN A 209 -5.93 6.99 8.78
C ASN A 209 -4.61 7.76 8.65
N GLY A 210 -4.58 8.76 7.77
CA GLY A 210 -3.45 9.68 7.56
C GLY A 210 -2.44 9.24 6.51
N LEU A 211 -2.23 7.92 6.33
CA LEU A 211 -1.47 7.36 5.22
C LEU A 211 -2.23 6.18 4.62
N ASP A 212 -2.20 6.05 3.31
CA ASP A 212 -2.75 4.89 2.61
C ASP A 212 -1.83 3.67 2.71
N LEU A 213 -2.36 2.52 2.35
CA LEU A 213 -1.64 1.24 2.42
C LEU A 213 -0.42 1.22 1.49
N LYS A 214 -0.54 1.80 0.31
CA LYS A 214 0.53 1.90 -0.68
C LYS A 214 1.72 2.69 -0.14
N THR A 215 1.46 3.84 0.48
CA THR A 215 2.48 4.66 1.13
C THR A 215 3.10 3.95 2.32
N ARG A 216 2.30 3.29 3.17
CA ARG A 216 2.83 2.52 4.33
C ARG A 216 3.79 1.42 3.88
N GLU A 217 3.45 0.65 2.87
CA GLU A 217 4.33 -0.40 2.33
C GLU A 217 5.62 0.17 1.73
N LEU A 218 5.55 1.32 1.02
CA LEU A 218 6.73 1.98 0.48
C LEU A 218 7.69 2.42 1.60
N LEU A 219 7.16 3.04 2.65
CA LEU A 219 7.95 3.48 3.81
C LEU A 219 8.50 2.27 4.60
N ALA A 220 7.71 1.21 4.78
CA ALA A 220 8.17 -0.03 5.41
C ALA A 220 9.34 -0.66 4.65
N TYR A 221 9.30 -0.67 3.32
CA TYR A 221 10.41 -1.13 2.49
C TYR A 221 11.69 -0.32 2.72
N CYS A 222 11.58 1.01 2.84
CA CYS A 222 12.71 1.90 3.13
C CYS A 222 13.27 1.67 4.55
N ILE A 223 12.41 1.44 5.54
CA ILE A 223 12.83 1.07 6.90
C ILE A 223 13.62 -0.25 6.88
N LEU A 224 13.09 -1.29 6.21
CA LEU A 224 13.73 -2.59 6.10
C LEU A 224 15.05 -2.54 5.32
N THR A 225 15.13 -1.69 4.27
CA THR A 225 16.38 -1.39 3.56
C THR A 225 17.44 -0.81 4.51
N THR A 226 17.02 0.12 5.38
CA THR A 226 17.88 0.74 6.37
C THR A 226 18.37 -0.25 7.43
N LEU A 227 17.52 -1.23 7.79
CA LEU A 227 17.83 -2.29 8.75
C LEU A 227 18.60 -3.46 8.12
N GLU A 228 18.78 -3.48 6.81
CA GLU A 228 19.35 -4.59 6.03
C GLU A 228 18.64 -5.94 6.27
N ALA A 229 17.35 -5.90 6.52
CA ALA A 229 16.53 -7.05 6.85
C ALA A 229 16.15 -7.84 5.58
N GLU A 230 17.09 -8.62 5.04
CA GLU A 230 17.01 -9.26 3.71
C GLU A 230 15.78 -10.15 3.52
N SER A 231 15.51 -11.04 4.49
CA SER A 231 14.34 -11.92 4.43
C SER A 231 13.03 -11.12 4.34
N GLN A 232 12.90 -10.06 5.16
CA GLN A 232 11.73 -9.19 5.16
C GLN A 232 11.64 -8.33 3.89
N LEU A 233 12.78 -7.92 3.31
CA LEU A 233 12.80 -7.20 2.04
C LEU A 233 12.18 -8.00 0.89
N HIS A 234 12.40 -9.33 0.83
CA HIS A 234 11.74 -10.17 -0.17
C HIS A 234 10.21 -10.18 0.03
N SER A 235 9.74 -10.42 1.24
CA SER A 235 8.29 -10.43 1.53
C SER A 235 7.63 -9.08 1.29
N HIS A 236 8.26 -7.98 1.73
CA HIS A 236 7.73 -6.63 1.55
C HIS A 236 7.84 -6.11 0.12
N LEU A 237 8.71 -6.68 -0.71
CA LEU A 237 8.68 -6.40 -2.16
C LEU A 237 7.38 -6.91 -2.77
N GLU A 238 6.98 -8.14 -2.47
CA GLU A 238 5.70 -8.70 -2.92
C GLU A 238 4.51 -7.92 -2.34
N GLY A 239 4.53 -7.61 -1.04
CA GLY A 239 3.53 -6.78 -0.37
C GLY A 239 3.36 -5.41 -1.03
N ASN A 240 4.46 -4.76 -1.41
CA ASN A 240 4.43 -3.48 -2.14
C ASN A 240 3.77 -3.60 -3.52
N LEU A 241 4.08 -4.65 -4.28
CA LEU A 241 3.45 -4.89 -5.58
C LEU A 241 1.94 -5.10 -5.43
N LEU A 242 1.52 -5.87 -4.41
CA LEU A 242 0.11 -6.09 -4.07
C LEU A 242 -0.59 -4.82 -3.55
N ALA A 243 0.13 -3.93 -2.88
CA ALA A 243 -0.37 -2.62 -2.46
C ALA A 243 -0.45 -1.61 -3.61
N GLY A 244 0.10 -1.93 -4.80
CA GLY A 244 0.05 -1.11 -6.00
C GLY A 244 1.27 -0.21 -6.22
N ASN A 245 2.39 -0.46 -5.53
CA ASN A 245 3.68 0.13 -5.87
C ASN A 245 4.31 -0.63 -7.04
N SER A 246 5.02 0.08 -7.93
CA SER A 246 5.80 -0.55 -8.99
C SER A 246 7.25 -0.78 -8.54
N LYS A 247 7.99 -1.61 -9.27
CA LYS A 247 9.43 -1.79 -9.06
C LYS A 247 10.21 -0.50 -9.30
N GLU A 248 9.76 0.31 -10.23
CA GLU A 248 10.34 1.61 -10.53
C GLU A 248 10.17 2.56 -9.34
N THR A 249 8.97 2.57 -8.70
CA THR A 249 8.70 3.33 -7.48
C THR A 249 9.60 2.87 -6.33
N LEU A 250 9.72 1.56 -6.12
CA LEU A 250 10.60 0.98 -5.11
C LEU A 250 12.08 1.31 -5.37
N THR A 251 12.51 1.21 -6.63
CA THR A 251 13.87 1.58 -7.05
C THR A 251 14.16 3.05 -6.72
N ALA A 252 13.24 3.94 -7.06
CA ALA A 252 13.36 5.37 -6.76
C ALA A 252 13.39 5.64 -5.24
N ALA A 253 12.59 4.91 -4.46
CA ALA A 253 12.58 5.01 -3.00
C ALA A 253 13.90 4.53 -2.36
N VAL A 254 14.47 3.43 -2.83
CA VAL A 254 15.78 2.95 -2.36
C VAL A 254 16.89 3.93 -2.75
N ILE A 255 16.84 4.53 -3.94
CA ILE A 255 17.78 5.57 -4.35
C ILE A 255 17.63 6.81 -3.47
N GLN A 256 16.41 7.17 -3.05
CA GLN A 256 16.18 8.25 -2.08
C GLN A 256 16.81 7.96 -0.70
N CYS A 257 16.85 6.68 -0.28
CA CYS A 257 17.53 6.28 0.98
C CYS A 257 19.05 6.37 0.89
N LEU A 258 19.64 6.20 -0.30
CA LEU A 258 21.08 6.03 -0.52
C LEU A 258 21.98 7.09 0.16
N PRO A 259 21.67 8.41 0.13
CA PRO A 259 22.50 9.41 0.79
C PRO A 259 22.60 9.24 2.31
N TYR A 260 21.63 8.57 2.90
CA TYR A 260 21.50 8.42 4.37
C TYR A 260 22.06 7.09 4.85
N ILE A 261 21.86 6.00 4.10
CA ILE A 261 22.25 4.63 4.49
C ILE A 261 23.55 4.15 3.81
N GLY A 262 24.02 4.89 2.79
CA GLY A 262 25.20 4.52 2.00
C GLY A 262 24.92 3.52 0.89
N PHE A 263 25.89 3.37 -0.01
CA PHE A 263 25.80 2.51 -1.18
C PHE A 263 25.62 1.01 -0.87
N PRO A 264 26.29 0.41 0.14
CA PRO A 264 26.20 -1.04 0.34
C PRO A 264 24.76 -1.50 0.60
N SER A 265 24.07 -0.89 1.55
CA SER A 265 22.69 -1.24 1.92
C SER A 265 21.71 -0.96 0.77
N ALA A 266 21.84 0.19 0.09
CA ALA A 266 21.01 0.53 -1.06
C ALA A 266 21.22 -0.45 -2.22
N ILE A 267 22.47 -0.79 -2.57
CA ILE A 267 22.77 -1.76 -3.64
C ILE A 267 22.20 -3.14 -3.33
N LYS A 268 22.25 -3.58 -2.07
CA LYS A 268 21.66 -4.85 -1.62
C LYS A 268 20.15 -4.89 -1.91
N ALA A 269 19.41 -3.85 -1.49
CA ALA A 269 17.98 -3.76 -1.75
C ALA A 269 17.65 -3.65 -3.26
N LEU A 270 18.45 -2.89 -4.03
CA LEU A 270 18.28 -2.80 -5.49
C LEU A 270 18.50 -4.15 -6.20
N LYS A 271 19.42 -4.99 -5.71
CA LYS A 271 19.60 -6.35 -6.25
C LYS A 271 18.35 -7.20 -5.98
N ILE A 272 17.78 -7.15 -4.78
CA ILE A 272 16.55 -7.87 -4.45
C ILE A 272 15.41 -7.45 -5.40
N ILE A 273 15.21 -6.15 -5.63
CA ILE A 273 14.20 -5.66 -6.58
C ILE A 273 14.46 -6.18 -8.00
N LYS A 274 15.72 -6.17 -8.45
CA LYS A 274 16.10 -6.64 -9.78
C LYS A 274 15.90 -8.13 -9.96
N GLU A 275 16.27 -8.93 -8.94
CA GLU A 275 16.29 -10.39 -9.01
C GLU A 275 14.90 -11.00 -8.78
N SER A 276 13.98 -10.27 -8.16
CA SER A 276 12.61 -10.71 -8.09
C SER A 276 12.08 -10.84 -9.53
N SER A 277 11.87 -12.04 -9.98
CA SER A 277 10.99 -12.27 -11.12
C SER A 277 9.68 -11.54 -10.76
N GLN A 278 9.14 -10.70 -11.66
CA GLN A 278 7.74 -10.34 -11.50
C GLN A 278 6.98 -11.66 -11.37
N PRO A 279 6.15 -11.85 -10.34
CA PRO A 279 5.10 -12.82 -10.51
C PRO A 279 4.43 -12.39 -11.82
N ALA A 280 4.43 -13.29 -12.82
CA ALA A 280 3.61 -13.07 -14.01
C ALA A 280 2.25 -12.62 -13.46
N PRO A 281 1.61 -11.55 -14.00
CA PRO A 281 0.34 -11.08 -13.46
C PRO A 281 -0.50 -12.33 -13.27
N LYS A 282 -0.84 -12.64 -12.00
CA LYS A 282 -1.55 -13.87 -11.69
C LYS A 282 -2.80 -13.80 -12.56
N LYS A 283 -2.81 -14.57 -13.66
CA LYS A 283 -3.94 -14.54 -14.57
C LYS A 283 -5.11 -15.07 -13.78
N ASN A 284 -6.16 -14.25 -13.66
CA ASN A 284 -7.40 -14.72 -13.11
C ASN A 284 -7.78 -16.04 -13.78
N LEU A 285 -8.08 -17.03 -12.99
CA LEU A 285 -8.71 -18.22 -13.53
C LEU A 285 -10.17 -17.87 -13.81
N VAL A 286 -10.55 -17.92 -15.06
CA VAL A 286 -11.93 -17.67 -15.51
C VAL A 286 -12.50 -18.98 -16.04
N ARG A 287 -13.66 -19.35 -15.53
CA ARG A 287 -14.35 -20.57 -15.92
C ARG A 287 -15.83 -20.31 -16.14
N LEU A 288 -16.39 -20.99 -17.11
CA LEU A 288 -17.84 -21.12 -17.29
C LEU A 288 -18.21 -22.56 -16.99
N SER A 289 -19.02 -22.76 -15.94
CA SER A 289 -19.62 -24.05 -15.62
C SER A 289 -21.03 -24.11 -16.20
N LYS A 290 -21.21 -24.90 -17.25
CA LYS A 290 -22.55 -25.12 -17.88
C LYS A 290 -23.12 -26.42 -17.33
N ILE A 291 -24.31 -26.32 -16.77
CA ILE A 291 -24.91 -27.38 -15.98
C ILE A 291 -26.34 -27.61 -16.49
N THR A 292 -26.66 -28.86 -16.81
CA THR A 292 -28.02 -29.29 -17.04
C THR A 292 -28.54 -30.00 -15.80
N VAL A 293 -29.55 -29.44 -15.17
CA VAL A 293 -30.18 -29.95 -13.95
C VAL A 293 -31.43 -30.77 -14.29
N ASP A 294 -31.73 -31.82 -13.52
CA ASP A 294 -33.02 -32.49 -13.59
C ASP A 294 -34.15 -31.51 -13.30
N PRO A 295 -35.07 -31.27 -14.24
CA PRO A 295 -36.18 -30.32 -14.05
C PRO A 295 -37.00 -30.54 -12.77
N ALA A 296 -37.14 -31.81 -12.34
CA ALA A 296 -37.86 -32.16 -11.11
C ALA A 296 -37.16 -31.71 -9.83
N GLN A 297 -35.86 -31.41 -9.91
CA GLN A 297 -35.04 -31.03 -8.76
C GLN A 297 -34.49 -29.57 -8.84
N LEU A 298 -34.91 -28.81 -9.84
CA LEU A 298 -34.37 -27.48 -10.13
C LEU A 298 -34.48 -26.51 -8.95
N GLU A 299 -35.63 -26.45 -8.28
CA GLU A 299 -35.82 -25.56 -7.11
C GLU A 299 -34.84 -25.90 -5.98
N ARG A 300 -34.64 -27.18 -5.69
CA ARG A 300 -33.71 -27.64 -4.67
C ARG A 300 -32.25 -27.37 -5.08
N TYR A 301 -31.94 -27.57 -6.36
CA TYR A 301 -30.60 -27.23 -6.89
C TYR A 301 -30.29 -25.73 -6.71
N ASN A 302 -31.23 -24.85 -7.10
CA ASN A 302 -31.03 -23.40 -6.94
C ASN A 302 -30.78 -22.99 -5.50
N ALA A 303 -31.48 -23.59 -4.54
CA ALA A 303 -31.25 -23.29 -3.12
C ALA A 303 -29.81 -23.63 -2.65
N PHE A 304 -29.25 -24.77 -3.10
CA PHE A 304 -27.86 -25.12 -2.82
C PHE A 304 -26.88 -24.16 -3.50
N LEU A 305 -27.16 -23.76 -4.73
CA LEU A 305 -26.30 -22.85 -5.50
C LEU A 305 -26.29 -21.42 -4.91
N GLU A 306 -27.45 -20.90 -4.49
CA GLU A 306 -27.56 -19.60 -3.84
C GLU A 306 -26.77 -19.56 -2.53
N GLU A 307 -26.89 -20.58 -1.68
CA GLU A 307 -26.16 -20.68 -0.43
C GLU A 307 -24.63 -20.73 -0.67
N GLU A 308 -24.21 -21.47 -1.68
CA GLU A 308 -22.80 -21.61 -2.07
C GLU A 308 -22.23 -20.28 -2.57
N ILE A 309 -22.91 -19.60 -3.51
CA ILE A 309 -22.49 -18.31 -4.06
C ILE A 309 -22.38 -17.27 -2.94
N GLU A 310 -23.39 -17.16 -2.07
CA GLU A 310 -23.38 -16.20 -0.97
C GLU A 310 -22.21 -16.47 -0.01
N ALA A 311 -21.99 -17.72 0.37
CA ALA A 311 -20.89 -18.09 1.27
C ALA A 311 -19.52 -17.79 0.65
N SER A 312 -19.31 -18.17 -0.60
CA SER A 312 -18.05 -17.97 -1.31
C SER A 312 -17.72 -16.51 -1.52
N MET A 313 -18.67 -15.71 -1.97
CA MET A 313 -18.48 -14.28 -2.19
C MET A 313 -18.22 -13.51 -0.88
N ARG A 314 -18.73 -14.00 0.25
CA ARG A 314 -18.55 -13.37 1.55
C ARG A 314 -17.27 -13.81 2.27
N LEU A 315 -16.90 -15.11 2.17
CA LEU A 315 -15.87 -15.70 3.02
C LEU A 315 -14.53 -15.93 2.31
N GLU A 316 -14.51 -15.91 0.97
CA GLU A 316 -13.34 -16.26 0.18
C GLU A 316 -12.79 -15.04 -0.60
N PRO A 317 -11.78 -14.33 -0.10
CA PRO A 317 -11.19 -13.18 -0.80
C PRO A 317 -10.62 -13.51 -2.19
N GLY A 318 -10.28 -14.79 -2.42
CA GLY A 318 -9.78 -15.27 -3.70
C GLY A 318 -10.86 -15.56 -4.74
N VAL A 319 -12.15 -15.59 -4.35
CA VAL A 319 -13.31 -15.70 -5.25
C VAL A 319 -13.73 -14.29 -5.65
N LEU A 320 -13.40 -13.89 -6.88
CA LEU A 320 -13.68 -12.53 -7.36
C LEU A 320 -15.09 -12.37 -7.93
N THR A 321 -15.61 -13.44 -8.52
CA THR A 321 -16.97 -13.48 -9.08
C THR A 321 -17.49 -14.91 -9.11
N LEU A 322 -18.67 -15.12 -8.57
CA LEU A 322 -19.55 -16.26 -8.85
C LEU A 322 -20.91 -15.70 -9.23
N TYR A 323 -21.28 -15.89 -10.48
CA TYR A 323 -22.54 -15.37 -11.01
C TYR A 323 -23.24 -16.42 -11.86
N ALA A 324 -24.42 -16.83 -11.43
CA ALA A 324 -25.22 -17.85 -12.11
C ALA A 324 -26.37 -17.24 -12.89
N VAL A 325 -26.61 -17.78 -14.08
CA VAL A 325 -27.75 -17.46 -14.92
C VAL A 325 -28.38 -18.74 -15.48
N SER A 326 -29.68 -18.72 -15.75
CA SER A 326 -30.37 -19.80 -16.46
C SER A 326 -30.95 -19.33 -17.78
N GLU A 327 -31.12 -20.25 -18.73
CA GLU A 327 -31.78 -19.94 -19.99
C GLU A 327 -33.30 -19.68 -19.76
N LYS A 328 -33.85 -18.64 -20.38
CA LYS A 328 -35.28 -18.30 -20.20
C LYS A 328 -36.26 -19.39 -20.67
N GLU A 329 -35.93 -20.06 -21.77
CA GLU A 329 -36.76 -21.11 -22.35
C GLU A 329 -36.48 -22.49 -21.77
N HIS A 330 -35.28 -22.67 -21.17
CA HIS A 330 -34.81 -23.90 -20.52
C HIS A 330 -34.23 -23.61 -19.16
N PRO A 331 -35.04 -23.29 -18.12
CA PRO A 331 -34.55 -22.85 -16.81
C PRO A 331 -33.65 -23.86 -16.09
N ASN A 332 -33.69 -25.12 -16.49
CA ASN A 332 -32.82 -26.18 -15.97
C ASN A 332 -31.42 -26.18 -16.58
N LYS A 333 -31.12 -25.31 -17.54
CA LYS A 333 -29.76 -25.06 -18.05
C LYS A 333 -29.21 -23.84 -17.38
N VAL A 334 -28.25 -24.06 -16.47
CA VAL A 334 -27.61 -23.06 -15.66
C VAL A 334 -26.17 -22.87 -16.14
N THR A 335 -25.76 -21.62 -16.27
CA THR A 335 -24.35 -21.26 -16.52
C THR A 335 -23.83 -20.43 -15.35
N ILE A 336 -22.69 -20.84 -14.76
CA ILE A 336 -22.02 -20.09 -13.72
C ILE A 336 -20.76 -19.47 -14.31
N LEU A 337 -20.62 -18.15 -14.21
CA LEU A 337 -19.37 -17.44 -14.46
C LEU A 337 -18.58 -17.44 -13.15
N GLU A 338 -17.41 -18.04 -13.20
CA GLU A 338 -16.48 -18.14 -12.07
C GLU A 338 -15.20 -17.38 -12.40
N ILE A 339 -14.79 -16.44 -11.52
CA ILE A 339 -13.53 -15.71 -11.63
C ILE A 339 -12.82 -15.82 -10.30
N TYR A 340 -11.64 -16.42 -10.31
CA TYR A 340 -10.77 -16.57 -9.16
C TYR A 340 -9.51 -15.71 -9.33
N ALA A 341 -8.94 -15.22 -8.25
CA ALA A 341 -7.73 -14.42 -8.24
C ALA A 341 -6.55 -15.15 -8.92
N ASP A 342 -6.49 -16.48 -8.76
CA ASP A 342 -5.50 -17.36 -9.37
C ASP A 342 -5.91 -18.84 -9.23
N GLN A 343 -5.03 -19.74 -9.69
CA GLN A 343 -5.22 -21.18 -9.57
C GLN A 343 -5.25 -21.70 -8.11
N ASP A 344 -4.55 -21.01 -7.20
CA ASP A 344 -4.49 -21.44 -5.80
C ASP A 344 -5.78 -21.03 -5.05
N ALA A 345 -6.36 -19.88 -5.38
CA ALA A 345 -7.69 -19.48 -4.93
C ALA A 345 -8.75 -20.51 -5.33
N TYR A 346 -8.72 -20.97 -6.59
CA TYR A 346 -9.62 -22.07 -7.04
C TYR A 346 -9.41 -23.36 -6.27
N LYS A 347 -8.14 -23.79 -6.05
CA LYS A 347 -7.84 -24.98 -5.26
C LYS A 347 -8.34 -24.88 -3.82
N SER A 348 -8.22 -23.71 -3.22
CA SER A 348 -8.75 -23.44 -1.88
C SER A 348 -10.28 -23.51 -1.87
N HIS A 349 -10.92 -22.83 -2.82
CA HIS A 349 -12.38 -22.79 -2.97
C HIS A 349 -13.00 -24.19 -3.01
N ILE A 350 -12.49 -25.07 -3.86
CA ILE A 350 -13.04 -26.43 -3.98
C ILE A 350 -12.84 -27.33 -2.72
N GLN A 351 -12.07 -26.89 -1.74
CA GLN A 351 -11.89 -27.57 -0.45
C GLN A 351 -12.78 -27.00 0.66
N THR A 352 -13.45 -25.89 0.43
CA THR A 352 -14.28 -25.24 1.44
C THR A 352 -15.51 -26.07 1.83
N PRO A 353 -15.98 -25.96 3.08
CA PRO A 353 -17.16 -26.70 3.53
C PRO A 353 -18.42 -26.37 2.72
N HIS A 354 -18.62 -25.11 2.30
CA HIS A 354 -19.80 -24.71 1.54
C HIS A 354 -19.75 -25.23 0.11
N PHE A 355 -18.60 -25.19 -0.57
CA PHE A 355 -18.45 -25.83 -1.88
C PHE A 355 -18.67 -27.34 -1.81
N GLN A 356 -18.09 -28.03 -0.82
CA GLN A 356 -18.28 -29.47 -0.64
C GLN A 356 -19.75 -29.84 -0.35
N LYS A 357 -20.44 -29.02 0.46
CA LYS A 357 -21.89 -29.17 0.70
C LYS A 357 -22.69 -29.03 -0.58
N TYR A 358 -22.43 -27.98 -1.37
CA TYR A 358 -23.06 -27.79 -2.68
C TYR A 358 -22.80 -28.98 -3.59
N LYS A 359 -21.54 -29.34 -3.81
CA LYS A 359 -21.12 -30.41 -4.71
C LYS A 359 -21.77 -31.76 -4.34
N GLN A 360 -21.75 -32.14 -3.07
CA GLN A 360 -22.34 -33.39 -2.60
C GLN A 360 -23.87 -33.35 -2.63
N GLY A 361 -24.46 -32.23 -2.26
CA GLY A 361 -25.90 -32.05 -2.20
C GLY A 361 -26.57 -32.06 -3.58
N THR A 362 -25.83 -31.64 -4.62
CA THR A 362 -26.37 -31.52 -6.00
C THR A 362 -25.95 -32.65 -6.95
N LEU A 363 -25.05 -33.55 -6.54
CA LEU A 363 -24.45 -34.58 -7.40
C LEU A 363 -25.49 -35.43 -8.15
N GLN A 364 -26.60 -35.74 -7.49
CA GLN A 364 -27.69 -36.54 -8.08
C GLN A 364 -28.72 -35.70 -8.89
N MET A 365 -28.57 -34.38 -8.89
CA MET A 365 -29.48 -33.45 -9.58
C MET A 365 -28.88 -33.01 -10.91
N VAL A 366 -27.58 -33.11 -11.11
CA VAL A 366 -26.88 -32.72 -12.33
C VAL A 366 -26.88 -33.87 -13.32
N GLN A 367 -27.47 -33.60 -14.52
CA GLN A 367 -27.51 -34.53 -15.65
C GLN A 367 -26.28 -34.37 -16.55
N GLU A 368 -25.84 -33.12 -16.77
CA GLU A 368 -24.67 -32.81 -17.58
C GLU A 368 -23.88 -31.66 -16.92
N LEU A 369 -22.54 -31.71 -17.02
CA LEU A 369 -21.63 -30.68 -16.60
C LEU A 369 -20.54 -30.50 -17.64
N GLU A 370 -20.41 -29.27 -18.18
CA GLU A 370 -19.31 -28.84 -19.03
C GLU A 370 -18.55 -27.73 -18.34
N LEU A 371 -17.22 -27.88 -18.17
CA LEU A 371 -16.35 -26.85 -17.63
C LEU A 371 -15.52 -26.24 -18.77
N VAL A 372 -15.68 -24.94 -19.01
CA VAL A 372 -14.99 -24.21 -20.06
C VAL A 372 -14.03 -23.21 -19.43
N ASP A 373 -12.73 -23.53 -19.42
CA ASP A 373 -11.69 -22.58 -19.01
C ASP A 373 -11.59 -21.48 -20.07
N SER A 374 -11.61 -20.23 -19.59
CA SER A 374 -11.68 -19.03 -20.44
C SER A 374 -10.54 -18.07 -20.10
N THR A 375 -10.20 -17.18 -21.03
CA THR A 375 -9.18 -16.15 -20.83
C THR A 375 -9.84 -14.78 -20.90
N PRO A 376 -9.59 -13.88 -19.93
CA PRO A 376 -10.02 -12.48 -20.06
C PRO A 376 -9.47 -11.84 -21.34
N LEU A 377 -10.26 -11.01 -21.99
CA LEU A 377 -9.88 -10.28 -23.21
C LEU A 377 -9.05 -9.04 -22.87
#